data_b21dff63b4bca112a5a1fe0851fab564
#
_entry.id   b21dff63b4bca112a5a1fe0851fab564
#
_cell.length_a   1.000
_cell.length_b   1.000
_cell.length_c   1.000
_cell.angle_alpha   90.00
_cell.angle_beta   90.00
_cell.angle_gamma   90.00
#
_symmetry.space_group_name_H-M   'P 1'
#
loop_
_entity.id
_entity.type
_entity.pdbx_description
1 polymer ?
#
loop_
_entity_poly.entity_id
_entity_poly.type
_entity_poly.pdbx_seq_one_letter_code
_entity_poly.pdbx_strand_id
1 'polypeptide(L)'
;PSDHAEVSVNDMRVPHSAVVGRIGHGLDVAQNFVHQNRIRQAAQSVGVARYCVQESVKYARARKTFGRPIAQHQAIQFPIAEMHAEVEMLRSYVFKVANELDRKPAESVSDQVAIANFRANRLACNAADLAMQVHGGIGYTRGKPFEHIYRHFRRYRITEGSDEVQIRKIAAYLFGYAGPGKQPAAKKDTGA
;
A
#
# COMPACT_ATOMS: atom_id res chain seq x y z
N PRO A 1 -3.55 7.93 -18.21
CA PRO A 1 -3.07 9.30 -18.12
C PRO A 1 -2.53 9.58 -16.73
N SER A 2 -1.44 10.36 -16.63
CA SER A 2 -0.99 10.93 -15.36
C SER A 2 -1.93 12.07 -15.00
N ASP A 3 -2.25 12.18 -13.73
CA ASP A 3 -3.05 13.24 -13.13
C ASP A 3 -2.18 14.22 -12.31
N HIS A 4 -0.86 14.13 -12.47
CA HIS A 4 0.10 15.02 -11.84
C HIS A 4 0.43 16.18 -12.79
N ALA A 5 0.41 17.39 -12.23
CA ALA A 5 0.77 18.61 -12.93
C ALA A 5 2.18 19.06 -12.54
N GLU A 6 2.85 19.71 -13.47
CA GLU A 6 4.00 20.55 -13.16
C GLU A 6 3.48 21.91 -12.70
N VAL A 7 3.96 22.39 -11.55
CA VAL A 7 3.51 23.67 -10.96
C VAL A 7 4.72 24.58 -10.81
N SER A 8 4.64 25.74 -11.43
CA SER A 8 5.65 26.81 -11.29
C SER A 8 5.06 27.96 -10.47
N VAL A 9 5.82 28.43 -9.49
CA VAL A 9 5.47 29.58 -8.66
C VAL A 9 6.57 30.62 -8.78
N ASN A 10 6.25 31.78 -9.36
CA ASN A 10 7.21 32.86 -9.59
C ASN A 10 6.79 34.10 -8.81
N ASP A 11 7.67 34.60 -7.96
CA ASP A 11 7.54 35.84 -7.18
C ASP A 11 6.19 36.04 -6.45
N MET A 12 5.53 34.95 -6.08
CA MET A 12 4.27 34.98 -5.37
C MET A 12 4.47 35.41 -3.91
N ARG A 13 3.93 36.60 -3.58
CA ARG A 13 3.93 37.09 -2.20
C ARG A 13 2.72 36.57 -1.45
N VAL A 14 2.94 36.02 -0.29
CA VAL A 14 1.89 35.48 0.59
C VAL A 14 2.01 36.14 1.97
N PRO A 15 0.91 36.31 2.72
CA PRO A 15 0.98 36.80 4.11
C PRO A 15 1.62 35.72 5.01
N HIS A 16 2.19 36.18 6.13
CA HIS A 16 2.82 35.24 7.10
C HIS A 16 1.82 34.20 7.62
N SER A 17 0.53 34.52 7.68
CA SER A 17 -0.54 33.58 8.05
C SER A 17 -0.72 32.40 7.08
N ALA A 18 -0.13 32.46 5.88
CA ALA A 18 -0.12 31.34 4.93
C ALA A 18 0.92 30.26 5.29
N VAL A 19 1.77 30.49 6.29
CA VAL A 19 2.72 29.48 6.76
C VAL A 19 1.98 28.33 7.42
N VAL A 20 2.13 27.12 6.87
CA VAL A 20 1.57 25.90 7.46
C VAL A 20 2.53 25.33 8.51
N GLY A 21 2.10 25.29 9.76
CA GLY A 21 2.93 24.83 10.87
C GLY A 21 3.95 25.89 11.31
N ARG A 22 5.14 25.44 11.70
CA ARG A 22 6.23 26.29 12.22
C ARG A 22 7.34 26.41 11.18
N ILE A 23 7.89 27.63 11.03
CA ILE A 23 9.03 27.87 10.14
C ILE A 23 10.19 26.94 10.51
N GLY A 24 10.80 26.32 9.50
CA GLY A 24 11.87 25.34 9.70
C GLY A 24 11.41 23.91 9.95
N HIS A 25 10.10 23.66 10.16
CA HIS A 25 9.50 22.34 10.48
C HIS A 25 8.60 21.78 9.36
N GLY A 26 8.77 22.23 8.12
CA GLY A 26 7.96 21.76 6.99
C GLY A 26 8.07 20.26 6.74
N LEU A 27 9.21 19.64 7.03
CA LEU A 27 9.38 18.18 6.89
C LEU A 27 8.48 17.40 7.86
N ASP A 28 8.29 17.89 9.09
CA ASP A 28 7.42 17.23 10.08
C ASP A 28 5.97 17.23 9.61
N VAL A 29 5.52 18.37 9.04
CA VAL A 29 4.17 18.50 8.45
C VAL A 29 3.99 17.56 7.27
N ALA A 30 4.98 17.52 6.35
CA ALA A 30 4.95 16.65 5.20
C ALA A 30 4.95 15.16 5.59
N GLN A 31 5.75 14.76 6.56
CA GLN A 31 5.81 13.38 7.04
C GLN A 31 4.50 12.91 7.68
N ASN A 32 3.85 13.77 8.46
CA ASN A 32 2.55 13.46 9.05
C ASN A 32 1.49 13.20 7.96
N PHE A 33 1.40 14.06 6.97
CA PHE A 33 0.54 13.87 5.80
C PHE A 33 0.84 12.54 5.08
N VAL A 34 2.12 12.26 4.84
CA VAL A 34 2.56 11.03 4.14
C VAL A 34 2.17 9.77 4.92
N HIS A 35 2.27 9.77 6.27
CA HIS A 35 1.84 8.63 7.09
C HIS A 35 0.34 8.36 6.94
N GLN A 36 -0.49 9.39 7.04
CA GLN A 36 -1.93 9.27 6.87
C GLN A 36 -2.28 8.77 5.46
N ASN A 37 -1.62 9.32 4.43
CA ASN A 37 -1.85 8.92 3.05
C ASN A 37 -1.46 7.46 2.79
N ARG A 38 -0.38 6.96 3.39
CA ARG A 38 0.03 5.55 3.30
C ARG A 38 -1.01 4.61 3.89
N ILE A 39 -1.59 4.93 5.04
CA ILE A 39 -2.67 4.11 5.63
C ILE A 39 -3.93 4.17 4.77
N ARG A 40 -4.29 5.33 4.23
CA ARG A 40 -5.41 5.45 3.28
C ARG A 40 -5.19 4.57 2.04
N GLN A 41 -4.00 4.60 1.44
CA GLN A 41 -3.66 3.75 0.29
C GLN A 41 -3.72 2.26 0.67
N ALA A 42 -3.20 1.89 1.84
CA ALA A 42 -3.25 0.51 2.32
C ALA A 42 -4.70 0.03 2.49
N ALA A 43 -5.57 0.85 3.07
CA ALA A 43 -6.99 0.52 3.23
C ALA A 43 -7.71 0.33 1.89
N GLN A 44 -7.45 1.23 0.91
CA GLN A 44 -7.99 1.10 -0.44
C GLN A 44 -7.49 -0.18 -1.13
N SER A 45 -6.20 -0.49 -0.98
CA SER A 45 -5.57 -1.66 -1.57
C SER A 45 -6.14 -2.96 -1.01
N VAL A 46 -6.35 -3.05 0.30
CA VAL A 46 -7.02 -4.20 0.93
C VAL A 46 -8.48 -4.31 0.47
N GLY A 47 -9.18 -3.19 0.38
CA GLY A 47 -10.57 -3.16 -0.09
C GLY A 47 -10.72 -3.69 -1.51
N VAL A 48 -9.86 -3.27 -2.43
CA VAL A 48 -9.90 -3.73 -3.82
C VAL A 48 -9.44 -5.17 -3.97
N ALA A 49 -8.45 -5.62 -3.18
CA ALA A 49 -8.03 -7.02 -3.18
C ALA A 49 -9.17 -7.94 -2.74
N ARG A 50 -9.91 -7.56 -1.70
CA ARG A 50 -11.11 -8.25 -1.25
C ARG A 50 -12.18 -8.33 -2.35
N TYR A 51 -12.42 -7.23 -3.06
CA TYR A 51 -13.33 -7.20 -4.21
C TYR A 51 -12.90 -8.19 -5.30
N CYS A 52 -11.62 -8.22 -5.66
CA CYS A 52 -11.07 -9.15 -6.66
C CYS A 52 -11.30 -10.61 -6.24
N VAL A 53 -11.07 -10.95 -4.97
CA VAL A 53 -11.35 -12.30 -4.43
C VAL A 53 -12.82 -12.65 -4.56
N GLN A 54 -13.72 -11.76 -4.15
CA GLN A 54 -15.18 -11.99 -4.19
C GLN A 54 -15.69 -12.22 -5.63
N GLU A 55 -15.25 -11.39 -6.57
CA GLU A 55 -15.63 -11.55 -7.99
C GLU A 55 -15.03 -12.82 -8.60
N SER A 56 -13.80 -13.20 -8.22
CA SER A 56 -13.18 -14.45 -8.64
C SER A 56 -13.98 -15.67 -8.17
N VAL A 57 -14.40 -15.70 -6.91
CA VAL A 57 -15.24 -16.77 -6.36
C VAL A 57 -16.58 -16.83 -7.09
N LYS A 58 -17.23 -15.69 -7.29
CA LYS A 58 -18.53 -15.59 -7.99
C LYS A 58 -18.44 -16.12 -9.42
N TYR A 59 -17.42 -15.68 -10.16
CA TYR A 59 -17.19 -16.14 -11.53
C TYR A 59 -16.85 -17.63 -11.57
N ALA A 60 -15.97 -18.11 -10.71
CA ALA A 60 -15.57 -19.52 -10.66
C ALA A 60 -16.76 -20.46 -10.40
N ARG A 61 -17.73 -20.03 -9.59
CA ARG A 61 -18.96 -20.80 -9.33
C ARG A 61 -19.88 -20.84 -10.55
N ALA A 62 -19.95 -19.75 -11.31
CA ALA A 62 -20.86 -19.64 -12.45
C ALA A 62 -20.28 -20.25 -13.73
N ARG A 63 -18.97 -20.07 -13.98
CA ARG A 63 -18.29 -20.52 -15.19
C ARG A 63 -18.10 -22.03 -15.22
N LYS A 64 -18.63 -22.68 -16.24
CA LYS A 64 -18.46 -24.13 -16.47
C LYS A 64 -17.50 -24.38 -17.63
N THR A 65 -16.57 -25.30 -17.43
CA THR A 65 -15.70 -25.85 -18.47
C THR A 65 -15.64 -27.37 -18.27
N PHE A 66 -15.56 -28.13 -19.36
CA PHE A 66 -15.55 -29.59 -19.29
C PHE A 66 -16.68 -30.18 -18.44
N GLY A 67 -17.90 -29.60 -18.55
CA GLY A 67 -19.12 -30.09 -17.91
C GLY A 67 -19.32 -29.69 -16.44
N ARG A 68 -18.37 -29.00 -15.79
CA ARG A 68 -18.47 -28.62 -14.35
C ARG A 68 -17.97 -27.20 -14.07
N PRO A 69 -18.41 -26.57 -12.97
CA PRO A 69 -17.90 -25.26 -12.54
C PRO A 69 -16.38 -25.29 -12.33
N ILE A 70 -15.69 -24.22 -12.77
CA ILE A 70 -14.23 -24.13 -12.55
C ILE A 70 -13.87 -24.02 -11.07
N ALA A 71 -14.80 -23.62 -10.20
CA ALA A 71 -14.67 -23.67 -8.74
C ALA A 71 -14.39 -25.07 -8.17
N GLN A 72 -14.60 -26.14 -8.94
CA GLN A 72 -14.31 -27.51 -8.50
C GLN A 72 -12.86 -27.94 -8.76
N HIS A 73 -12.03 -27.08 -9.34
CA HIS A 73 -10.62 -27.35 -9.58
C HIS A 73 -9.74 -26.71 -8.51
N GLN A 74 -8.86 -27.49 -7.87
CA GLN A 74 -7.93 -27.02 -6.84
C GLN A 74 -6.99 -25.92 -7.37
N ALA A 75 -6.59 -25.98 -8.63
CA ALA A 75 -5.79 -24.94 -9.30
C ALA A 75 -6.49 -23.55 -9.32
N ILE A 76 -7.81 -23.51 -9.15
CA ILE A 76 -8.59 -22.26 -9.01
C ILE A 76 -8.84 -21.95 -7.52
N GLN A 77 -9.13 -22.98 -6.71
CA GLN A 77 -9.47 -22.79 -5.30
C GLN A 77 -8.29 -22.30 -4.47
N PHE A 78 -7.11 -22.92 -4.62
CA PHE A 78 -5.97 -22.65 -3.77
C PHE A 78 -5.45 -21.21 -3.90
N PRO A 79 -5.18 -20.68 -5.09
CA PRO A 79 -4.75 -19.29 -5.21
C PRO A 79 -5.78 -18.28 -4.67
N ILE A 80 -7.07 -18.55 -4.83
CA ILE A 80 -8.13 -17.68 -4.28
C ILE A 80 -8.17 -17.76 -2.76
N ALA A 81 -8.00 -18.95 -2.18
CA ALA A 81 -7.99 -19.15 -0.73
C ALA A 81 -6.77 -18.50 -0.07
N GLU A 82 -5.58 -18.65 -0.66
CA GLU A 82 -4.35 -17.99 -0.19
C GLU A 82 -4.48 -16.46 -0.26
N MET A 83 -5.01 -15.94 -1.36
CA MET A 83 -5.27 -14.50 -1.51
C MET A 83 -6.26 -13.99 -0.47
N HIS A 84 -7.34 -14.74 -0.21
CA HIS A 84 -8.31 -14.41 0.83
C HIS A 84 -7.67 -14.35 2.22
N ALA A 85 -6.85 -15.32 2.57
CA ALA A 85 -6.13 -15.34 3.85
C ALA A 85 -5.22 -14.11 3.99
N GLU A 86 -4.47 -13.75 2.95
CA GLU A 86 -3.63 -12.56 2.96
C GLU A 86 -4.45 -11.26 3.10
N VAL A 87 -5.60 -11.16 2.44
CA VAL A 87 -6.56 -10.05 2.59
C VAL A 87 -6.99 -9.88 4.05
N GLU A 88 -7.41 -10.96 4.72
CA GLU A 88 -7.89 -10.88 6.11
C GLU A 88 -6.77 -10.53 7.10
N MET A 89 -5.58 -11.09 6.92
CA MET A 89 -4.41 -10.75 7.72
C MET A 89 -4.03 -9.27 7.57
N LEU A 90 -3.92 -8.78 6.33
CA LEU A 90 -3.54 -7.39 6.08
C LEU A 90 -4.64 -6.41 6.49
N ARG A 91 -5.90 -6.77 6.33
CA ARG A 91 -7.03 -5.97 6.83
C ARG A 91 -6.88 -5.72 8.33
N SER A 92 -6.67 -6.77 9.10
CA SER A 92 -6.48 -6.67 10.55
C SER A 92 -5.27 -5.83 10.91
N TYR A 93 -4.17 -6.00 10.18
CA TYR A 93 -2.96 -5.22 10.38
C TYR A 93 -3.14 -3.73 10.07
N VAL A 94 -3.83 -3.38 8.99
CA VAL A 94 -4.13 -1.97 8.63
C VAL A 94 -4.98 -1.31 9.71
N PHE A 95 -6.01 -1.97 10.23
CA PHE A 95 -6.81 -1.44 11.35
C PHE A 95 -6.00 -1.24 12.61
N LYS A 96 -5.14 -2.22 12.96
CA LYS A 96 -4.21 -2.09 14.08
C LYS A 96 -3.34 -0.84 13.93
N VAL A 97 -2.67 -0.68 12.78
CA VAL A 97 -1.74 0.43 12.55
C VAL A 97 -2.46 1.78 12.52
N ALA A 98 -3.66 1.85 11.94
CA ALA A 98 -4.46 3.06 11.98
C ALA A 98 -4.77 3.49 13.42
N ASN A 99 -5.23 2.55 14.25
CA ASN A 99 -5.49 2.82 15.67
C ASN A 99 -4.22 3.20 16.47
N GLU A 100 -3.07 2.63 16.14
CA GLU A 100 -1.79 3.01 16.75
C GLU A 100 -1.38 4.44 16.34
N LEU A 101 -1.59 4.81 15.08
CA LEU A 101 -1.27 6.13 14.54
C LEU A 101 -2.13 7.25 15.17
N ASP A 102 -3.37 6.93 15.56
CA ASP A 102 -4.27 7.86 16.25
C ASP A 102 -3.86 8.11 17.73
N ARG A 103 -3.06 7.20 18.32
CA ARG A 103 -2.76 7.21 19.75
C ARG A 103 -1.29 7.48 20.08
N LYS A 104 -0.39 7.32 19.13
CA LYS A 104 1.05 7.40 19.33
C LYS A 104 1.68 8.41 18.37
N PRO A 105 2.84 8.98 18.72
CA PRO A 105 3.61 9.79 17.79
C PRO A 105 3.89 9.02 16.50
N ALA A 106 3.67 9.65 15.35
CA ALA A 106 3.79 9.03 14.02
C ALA A 106 5.17 8.39 13.79
N GLU A 107 6.22 8.96 14.37
CA GLU A 107 7.57 8.42 14.31
C GLU A 107 7.66 7.01 14.93
N SER A 108 7.00 6.79 16.08
CA SER A 108 7.07 5.52 16.80
C SER A 108 6.41 4.34 16.09
N VAL A 109 5.56 4.59 15.10
CA VAL A 109 4.81 3.57 14.34
C VAL A 109 5.13 3.61 12.84
N SER A 110 6.12 4.37 12.44
CA SER A 110 6.43 4.66 11.04
C SER A 110 6.86 3.43 10.24
N ASP A 111 7.51 2.46 10.87
CA ASP A 111 7.84 1.15 10.29
C ASP A 111 6.58 0.31 10.06
N GLN A 112 5.63 0.31 10.99
CA GLN A 112 4.35 -0.40 10.87
C GLN A 112 3.50 0.20 9.74
N VAL A 113 3.48 1.53 9.61
CA VAL A 113 2.84 2.23 8.48
C VAL A 113 3.49 1.81 7.15
N ALA A 114 4.82 1.70 7.11
CA ALA A 114 5.53 1.24 5.93
C ALA A 114 5.19 -0.23 5.57
N ILE A 115 5.11 -1.12 6.56
CA ILE A 115 4.69 -2.52 6.36
C ILE A 115 3.27 -2.56 5.79
N ALA A 116 2.32 -1.85 6.40
CA ALA A 116 0.93 -1.81 5.94
C ALA A 116 0.84 -1.35 4.49
N ASN A 117 1.55 -0.26 4.15
CA ASN A 117 1.50 0.34 2.83
C ASN A 117 2.04 -0.58 1.74
N PHE A 118 3.32 -1.02 1.84
CA PHE A 118 3.93 -1.79 0.77
C PHE A 118 3.29 -3.17 0.59
N ARG A 119 2.90 -3.84 1.70
CA ARG A 119 2.25 -5.15 1.63
C ARG A 119 0.87 -5.07 1.00
N ALA A 120 0.05 -4.10 1.42
CA ALA A 120 -1.28 -3.92 0.86
C ALA A 120 -1.27 -3.53 -0.63
N ASN A 121 -0.32 -2.68 -1.04
CA ASN A 121 -0.21 -2.27 -2.44
C ASN A 121 0.25 -3.42 -3.36
N ARG A 122 1.13 -4.30 -2.87
CA ARG A 122 1.48 -5.55 -3.57
C ARG A 122 0.28 -6.48 -3.66
N LEU A 123 -0.44 -6.66 -2.55
CA LEU A 123 -1.64 -7.49 -2.50
C LEU A 123 -2.69 -7.05 -3.54
N ALA A 124 -2.95 -5.75 -3.67
CA ALA A 124 -3.90 -5.23 -4.65
C ALA A 124 -3.53 -5.60 -6.10
N CYS A 125 -2.24 -5.49 -6.45
CA CYS A 125 -1.75 -5.89 -7.77
C CYS A 125 -1.90 -7.41 -7.99
N ASN A 126 -1.49 -8.22 -7.01
CA ASN A 126 -1.56 -9.67 -7.09
C ASN A 126 -3.03 -10.15 -7.19
N ALA A 127 -3.93 -9.54 -6.42
CA ALA A 127 -5.35 -9.87 -6.45
C ALA A 127 -6.01 -9.51 -7.79
N ALA A 128 -5.63 -8.37 -8.39
CA ALA A 128 -6.13 -7.98 -9.70
C ALA A 128 -5.62 -8.92 -10.80
N ASP A 129 -4.36 -9.31 -10.75
CA ASP A 129 -3.76 -10.27 -11.67
C ASP A 129 -4.46 -11.65 -11.57
N LEU A 130 -4.62 -12.16 -10.34
CA LEU A 130 -5.35 -13.40 -10.09
C LEU A 130 -6.79 -13.32 -10.62
N ALA A 131 -7.49 -12.20 -10.41
CA ALA A 131 -8.85 -12.03 -10.89
C ALA A 131 -8.92 -12.03 -12.41
N MET A 132 -7.97 -11.38 -13.12
CA MET A 132 -7.86 -11.47 -14.58
C MET A 132 -7.65 -12.92 -15.02
N GLN A 133 -6.73 -13.63 -14.38
CA GLN A 133 -6.43 -15.02 -14.72
C GLN A 133 -7.65 -15.93 -14.53
N VAL A 134 -8.37 -15.83 -13.43
CA VAL A 134 -9.57 -16.64 -13.13
C VAL A 134 -10.69 -16.36 -14.12
N HIS A 135 -10.86 -15.10 -14.53
CA HIS A 135 -11.89 -14.73 -15.52
C HIS A 135 -11.50 -15.06 -16.96
N GLY A 136 -10.21 -15.33 -17.23
CA GLY A 136 -9.72 -15.56 -18.59
C GLY A 136 -9.86 -14.33 -19.48
N GLY A 137 -10.09 -14.50 -20.75
CA GLY A 137 -10.13 -13.40 -21.73
C GLY A 137 -11.07 -12.25 -21.34
N ILE A 138 -12.24 -12.53 -20.76
CA ILE A 138 -13.15 -11.48 -20.31
C ILE A 138 -12.57 -10.63 -19.17
N GLY A 139 -11.71 -11.22 -18.32
CA GLY A 139 -11.05 -10.51 -17.22
C GLY A 139 -10.07 -9.43 -17.68
N TYR A 140 -9.52 -9.59 -18.87
CA TYR A 140 -8.60 -8.65 -19.50
C TYR A 140 -9.30 -7.52 -20.25
N THR A 141 -10.59 -7.68 -20.58
CA THR A 141 -11.35 -6.67 -21.30
C THR A 141 -11.81 -5.54 -20.41
N ARG A 142 -12.10 -4.37 -21.01
CA ARG A 142 -12.68 -3.22 -20.28
C ARG A 142 -14.09 -3.46 -19.74
N GLY A 143 -14.74 -4.59 -20.10
CA GLY A 143 -16.00 -5.04 -19.51
C GLY A 143 -15.86 -5.55 -18.06
N LYS A 144 -14.62 -5.74 -17.59
CA LYS A 144 -14.27 -6.04 -16.21
C LYS A 144 -13.25 -5.01 -15.70
N PRO A 145 -13.24 -4.68 -14.40
CA PRO A 145 -12.40 -3.60 -13.88
C PRO A 145 -10.95 -4.04 -13.57
N PHE A 146 -10.58 -5.30 -13.74
CA PHE A 146 -9.34 -5.85 -13.17
C PHE A 146 -8.08 -5.27 -13.81
N GLU A 147 -8.06 -5.04 -15.13
CA GLU A 147 -6.95 -4.37 -15.84
C GLU A 147 -6.77 -2.94 -15.30
N HIS A 148 -7.87 -2.20 -15.15
CA HIS A 148 -7.85 -0.86 -14.60
C HIS A 148 -7.38 -0.86 -13.14
N ILE A 149 -7.85 -1.79 -12.32
CA ILE A 149 -7.42 -1.97 -10.92
C ILE A 149 -5.92 -2.22 -10.87
N TYR A 150 -5.42 -3.19 -11.65
CA TYR A 150 -3.99 -3.50 -11.69
C TYR A 150 -3.16 -2.24 -12.00
N ARG A 151 -3.49 -1.56 -13.09
CA ARG A 151 -2.80 -0.35 -13.53
C ARG A 151 -2.88 0.78 -12.50
N HIS A 152 -4.05 1.01 -11.91
CA HIS A 152 -4.25 2.06 -10.92
C HIS A 152 -3.46 1.79 -9.64
N PHE A 153 -3.56 0.59 -9.08
CA PHE A 153 -2.90 0.24 -7.82
C PHE A 153 -1.41 -0.04 -7.98
N ARG A 154 -0.93 -0.36 -9.20
CA ARG A 154 0.49 -0.50 -9.49
C ARG A 154 1.29 0.78 -9.18
N ARG A 155 0.69 1.94 -9.36
CA ARG A 155 1.32 3.23 -9.02
C ARG A 155 1.57 3.38 -7.52
N TYR A 156 0.73 2.82 -6.65
CA TYR A 156 0.87 2.90 -5.19
C TYR A 156 2.12 2.20 -4.67
N ARG A 157 2.72 1.34 -5.47
CA ARG A 157 4.04 0.75 -5.18
C ARG A 157 5.21 1.70 -5.50
N ILE A 158 4.91 2.89 -6.02
CA ILE A 158 5.88 3.91 -6.42
C ILE A 158 5.63 5.21 -5.62
N THR A 159 4.39 5.66 -5.55
CA THR A 159 3.99 6.91 -4.86
C THR A 159 4.12 6.78 -3.35
N GLU A 160 4.28 7.90 -2.66
CA GLU A 160 4.48 7.99 -1.20
C GLU A 160 5.73 7.24 -0.69
N GLY A 161 6.67 7.01 -1.60
CA GLY A 161 7.87 6.20 -1.40
C GLY A 161 7.70 4.78 -1.92
N SER A 162 8.61 4.39 -2.82
CA SER A 162 8.58 3.07 -3.45
C SER A 162 8.64 1.92 -2.44
N ASP A 163 8.31 0.71 -2.90
CA ASP A 163 8.44 -0.52 -2.10
C ASP A 163 9.81 -0.59 -1.41
N GLU A 164 10.89 -0.23 -2.11
CA GLU A 164 12.27 -0.28 -1.61
C GLU A 164 12.51 0.76 -0.51
N VAL A 165 11.92 1.95 -0.63
CA VAL A 165 11.98 3.00 0.41
C VAL A 165 11.24 2.55 1.67
N GLN A 166 10.09 1.90 1.52
CA GLN A 166 9.33 1.34 2.64
C GLN A 166 10.14 0.23 3.34
N ILE A 167 10.69 -0.72 2.58
CA ILE A 167 11.48 -1.82 3.11
C ILE A 167 12.74 -1.30 3.80
N ARG A 168 13.43 -0.31 3.22
CA ARG A 168 14.58 0.34 3.87
C ARG A 168 14.21 0.94 5.22
N LYS A 169 13.04 1.60 5.32
CA LYS A 169 12.56 2.15 6.59
C LYS A 169 12.32 1.06 7.63
N ILE A 170 11.65 -0.03 7.25
CA ILE A 170 11.40 -1.18 8.12
C ILE A 170 12.73 -1.75 8.63
N ALA A 171 13.69 -1.96 7.73
CA ALA A 171 15.02 -2.44 8.10
C ALA A 171 15.73 -1.50 9.07
N ALA A 172 15.65 -0.18 8.83
CA ALA A 172 16.29 0.80 9.71
C ALA A 172 15.73 0.77 11.15
N TYR A 173 14.41 0.54 11.29
CA TYR A 173 13.78 0.37 12.61
C TYR A 173 14.17 -0.97 13.24
N LEU A 174 14.10 -2.06 12.47
CA LEU A 174 14.41 -3.42 12.94
C LEU A 174 15.84 -3.54 13.45
N PHE A 175 16.81 -2.89 12.78
CA PHE A 175 18.23 -2.92 13.14
C PHE A 175 18.65 -1.77 14.07
N GLY A 176 17.72 -0.94 14.56
CA GLY A 176 18.01 0.15 15.50
C GLY A 176 18.74 1.35 14.88
N TYR A 177 18.65 1.54 13.56
CA TYR A 177 19.23 2.70 12.88
C TYR A 177 18.28 3.90 12.84
N ALA A 178 17.01 3.68 13.11
CA ALA A 178 15.98 4.72 13.16
C ALA A 178 14.88 4.37 14.18
N GLY A 179 14.00 5.34 14.47
CA GLY A 179 12.88 5.17 15.38
C GLY A 179 13.28 5.22 16.86
N PRO A 180 12.35 4.84 17.76
CA PRO A 180 12.55 4.95 19.22
C PRO A 180 13.71 4.11 19.76
N GLY A 181 14.08 3.04 19.06
CA GLY A 181 15.20 2.17 19.42
C GLY A 181 16.54 2.54 18.77
N LYS A 182 16.64 3.76 18.22
CA LYS A 182 17.86 4.20 17.54
C LYS A 182 19.07 4.16 18.47
N GLN A 183 20.06 3.35 18.13
CA GLN A 183 21.35 3.32 18.82
C GLN A 183 22.15 4.61 18.51
N PRO A 184 22.83 5.20 19.50
CA PRO A 184 23.73 6.31 19.24
C PRO A 184 24.78 5.88 18.20
N ALA A 185 25.07 6.75 17.25
CA ALA A 185 26.13 6.49 16.28
C ALA A 185 27.42 6.17 17.04
N ALA A 186 28.09 5.06 16.68
CA ALA A 186 29.41 4.77 17.21
C ALA A 186 30.29 6.01 16.96
N LYS A 187 30.92 6.54 18.04
CA LYS A 187 31.90 7.61 17.90
C LYS A 187 32.93 7.09 16.91
N LYS A 188 33.09 7.80 15.81
CA LYS A 188 34.27 7.58 14.95
C LYS A 188 35.48 7.82 15.84
N ASP A 189 36.26 6.78 16.11
CA ASP A 189 37.59 6.96 16.66
C ASP A 189 38.36 7.78 15.62
N THR A 190 38.42 9.08 15.87
CA THR A 190 39.41 9.95 15.24
C THR A 190 40.70 9.62 15.93
N GLY A 191 41.33 8.53 15.48
CA GLY A 191 42.70 8.20 15.84
C GLY A 191 43.59 9.41 15.54
N ALA A 192 44.18 9.92 16.57
CA ALA A 192 45.25 10.90 16.52
C ALA A 192 46.50 10.29 15.89
#